data_79c9364721920030dcef5cfefb4d3618
#
_entry.id   79c9364721920030dcef5cfefb4d3618
#
_cell.length_a   1.000
_cell.length_b   1.000
_cell.length_c   1.000
_cell.angle_alpha   90.00
_cell.angle_beta   90.00
_cell.angle_gamma   90.00
#
_symmetry.space_group_name_H-M   'P 1'
#
loop_
_entity.id
_entity.type
_entity.pdbx_description
1 polymer ?
#
loop_
_entity_poly.entity_id
_entity_poly.type
_entity_poly.pdbx_seq_one_letter_code
_entity_poly.pdbx_strand_id
1 'polypeptide(L)'
;MAGRAQAFSDPRVIDLITDQYIAVAENSSSLEREQTDKGAFFRHVAEQGHYGGRTFPTTTRQGSYTFTAQGQFLASVNTRDAIGMEGMLRTGVDRWRAGYSLGGPAPVQLAPEAAEDDGYPTGGLVLEVAARDLPRETDTRPEDWRTIAWNLDYAWFTRDEARNLVPEPREVGARRDFPAIIVRRLARFHLRDFVRGEPVAWPPEALRSGQLTATITAIDGARISLALSGAIHLENDTVWTRPEDGVERRYPTGYRCTLQGEAIWDESRGAFTLFDLVAVGDRWGANQYNNREDDLGPAPQGIAFTLAGDAPSDHTPPHCIRTWRRAREGARASRVVVTTEQYCQPD
;
A
#
# COMPACT_ATOMS: atom_id res chain seq x y z
N MET A 1 -5.88 -0.16 3.58
CA MET A 1 -6.38 1.24 3.74
C MET A 1 -6.95 1.83 2.44
N ALA A 2 -7.44 1.00 1.57
CA ALA A 2 -7.89 1.36 0.23
C ALA A 2 -8.79 2.62 0.15
N GLY A 3 -9.72 2.83 1.02
CA GLY A 3 -10.54 4.04 0.97
C GLY A 3 -9.83 5.33 1.43
N ARG A 4 -8.68 5.23 2.08
CA ARG A 4 -7.96 6.43 2.53
C ARG A 4 -7.17 7.09 1.42
N ALA A 5 -6.58 6.33 0.50
CA ALA A 5 -5.93 6.90 -0.66
C ALA A 5 -6.92 7.80 -1.43
N GLN A 6 -8.14 7.35 -1.61
CA GLN A 6 -9.20 8.12 -2.25
C GLN A 6 -9.58 9.38 -1.46
N ALA A 7 -9.76 9.28 -0.13
CA ALA A 7 -10.08 10.44 0.69
C ALA A 7 -8.96 11.49 0.66
N PHE A 8 -7.70 11.05 0.72
CA PHE A 8 -6.53 11.93 0.71
C PHE A 8 -6.11 12.42 -0.69
N SER A 9 -6.74 11.94 -1.77
CA SER A 9 -6.56 12.47 -3.12
C SER A 9 -7.62 13.50 -3.53
N ASP A 10 -8.64 13.72 -2.71
CA ASP A 10 -9.63 14.78 -2.96
C ASP A 10 -9.00 16.15 -2.77
N PRO A 11 -9.09 17.07 -3.76
CA PRO A 11 -8.47 18.39 -3.68
C PRO A 11 -8.88 19.17 -2.42
N ARG A 12 -10.13 19.07 -1.98
CA ARG A 12 -10.63 19.78 -0.78
C ARG A 12 -9.96 19.30 0.49
N VAL A 13 -9.67 17.99 0.56
CA VAL A 13 -8.95 17.38 1.70
C VAL A 13 -7.48 17.77 1.65
N ILE A 14 -6.85 17.74 0.46
CA ILE A 14 -5.46 18.15 0.25
C ILE A 14 -5.28 19.60 0.67
N ASP A 15 -6.11 20.52 0.17
CA ASP A 15 -6.03 21.95 0.47
C ASP A 15 -6.15 22.20 1.97
N LEU A 16 -7.13 21.59 2.64
CA LEU A 16 -7.29 21.72 4.10
C LEU A 16 -6.09 21.22 4.88
N ILE A 17 -5.51 20.10 4.49
CA ILE A 17 -4.34 19.56 5.17
C ILE A 17 -3.14 20.46 4.94
N THR A 18 -2.89 20.88 3.70
CA THR A 18 -1.74 21.71 3.33
C THR A 18 -1.79 23.07 4.04
N ASP A 19 -2.98 23.67 4.11
CA ASP A 19 -3.13 25.05 4.63
C ASP A 19 -3.26 25.12 6.16
N GLN A 20 -3.80 24.06 6.81
CA GLN A 20 -4.24 24.15 8.20
C GLN A 20 -3.56 23.13 9.14
N TYR A 21 -2.82 22.16 8.60
CA TYR A 21 -2.29 21.05 9.40
C TYR A 21 -0.81 20.76 9.10
N ILE A 22 -0.16 20.14 10.06
CA ILE A 22 1.09 19.39 9.84
C ILE A 22 0.68 17.92 9.74
N ALA A 23 0.79 17.34 8.54
CA ALA A 23 0.41 15.95 8.30
C ALA A 23 1.48 15.00 8.83
N VAL A 24 1.04 13.95 9.53
CA VAL A 24 1.90 12.87 10.02
C VAL A 24 1.24 11.53 9.67
N ALA A 25 1.99 10.64 9.05
CA ALA A 25 1.56 9.27 8.78
C ALA A 25 2.35 8.30 9.67
N GLU A 26 1.61 7.43 10.37
CA GLU A 26 2.22 6.47 11.30
C GLU A 26 1.53 5.12 11.27
N ASN A 27 2.26 4.09 11.66
CA ASN A 27 1.72 2.75 11.81
C ASN A 27 0.98 2.60 13.13
N SER A 28 -0.35 2.72 13.10
CA SER A 28 -1.19 2.61 14.30
C SER A 28 -0.99 1.29 15.06
N SER A 29 -0.70 0.21 14.35
CA SER A 29 -0.49 -1.11 14.97
C SER A 29 0.82 -1.17 15.79
N SER A 30 1.86 -0.44 15.35
CA SER A 30 3.10 -0.28 16.12
C SER A 30 2.85 0.60 17.33
N LEU A 31 2.27 1.79 17.11
CA LEU A 31 1.99 2.77 18.17
C LEU A 31 1.12 2.22 19.32
N GLU A 32 0.20 1.31 19.02
CA GLU A 32 -0.63 0.67 20.04
C GLU A 32 0.14 -0.25 20.98
N ARG A 33 1.23 -0.84 20.49
CA ARG A 33 1.99 -1.88 21.20
C ARG A 33 3.29 -1.36 21.80
N GLU A 34 3.82 -0.30 21.26
CA GLU A 34 5.06 0.30 21.73
C GLU A 34 4.91 0.89 23.12
N GLN A 35 5.84 0.54 24.00
CA GLN A 35 5.92 1.11 25.35
C GLN A 35 6.87 2.34 25.32
N THR A 36 6.62 3.21 24.31
CA THR A 36 7.35 4.47 24.12
C THR A 36 6.42 5.65 24.43
N ASP A 37 7.00 6.83 24.63
CA ASP A 37 6.25 8.07 24.80
C ASP A 37 5.36 8.37 23.59
N LYS A 38 5.85 8.08 22.38
CA LYS A 38 5.10 8.19 21.12
C LYS A 38 3.87 7.27 21.11
N GLY A 39 4.04 6.00 21.50
CA GLY A 39 2.94 5.06 21.61
C GLY A 39 1.94 5.46 22.70
N ALA A 40 2.41 5.95 23.85
CA ALA A 40 1.57 6.47 24.93
C ALA A 40 0.77 7.70 24.49
N PHE A 41 1.41 8.63 23.78
CA PHE A 41 0.76 9.79 23.20
C PHE A 41 -0.32 9.41 22.19
N PHE A 42 -0.03 8.51 21.26
CA PHE A 42 -1.02 8.03 20.31
C PHE A 42 -2.24 7.40 21.01
N ARG A 43 -2.02 6.50 21.96
CA ARG A 43 -3.12 5.88 22.73
C ARG A 43 -3.96 6.93 23.45
N HIS A 44 -3.30 7.91 24.08
CA HIS A 44 -3.99 9.01 24.76
C HIS A 44 -4.89 9.81 23.80
N VAL A 45 -4.39 10.18 22.62
CA VAL A 45 -5.18 10.91 21.61
C VAL A 45 -6.31 10.03 21.06
N ALA A 46 -6.03 8.78 20.73
CA ALA A 46 -7.01 7.87 20.14
C ALA A 46 -8.18 7.54 21.07
N GLU A 47 -7.93 7.42 22.39
CA GLU A 47 -8.97 7.16 23.38
C GLU A 47 -9.97 8.31 23.54
N GLN A 48 -9.57 9.54 23.21
CA GLN A 48 -10.46 10.71 23.24
C GLN A 48 -11.31 10.82 21.96
N GLY A 49 -10.98 10.05 20.94
CA GLY A 49 -11.64 10.05 19.64
C GLY A 49 -12.74 9.01 19.49
N HIS A 50 -12.97 8.60 18.26
CA HIS A 50 -14.03 7.62 17.89
C HIS A 50 -13.81 6.21 18.46
N TYR A 51 -12.69 5.96 19.15
CA TYR A 51 -12.44 4.73 19.93
C TYR A 51 -12.57 4.91 21.44
N GLY A 52 -12.96 6.08 21.90
CA GLY A 52 -13.13 6.37 23.33
C GLY A 52 -14.10 5.42 24.03
N GLY A 53 -13.77 5.06 25.27
CA GLY A 53 -14.58 4.18 26.10
C GLY A 53 -14.46 2.68 25.80
N ARG A 54 -13.58 2.28 24.88
CA ARG A 54 -13.28 0.85 24.65
C ARG A 54 -12.24 0.37 25.66
N THR A 55 -12.69 -0.36 26.67
CA THR A 55 -11.81 -0.93 27.71
C THR A 55 -10.88 -2.04 27.21
N PHE A 56 -11.19 -2.62 26.04
CA PHE A 56 -10.36 -3.64 25.39
C PHE A 56 -10.21 -3.32 23.90
N PRO A 57 -9.02 -2.98 23.40
CA PRO A 57 -8.79 -2.83 21.99
C PRO A 57 -8.73 -4.23 21.34
N THR A 58 -9.89 -4.78 20.98
CA THR A 58 -9.95 -5.98 20.13
C THR A 58 -9.60 -5.67 18.70
N THR A 59 -9.60 -4.37 18.33
CA THR A 59 -9.30 -3.85 17.00
C THR A 59 -8.29 -2.72 17.10
N THR A 60 -7.51 -2.52 16.04
CA THR A 60 -6.55 -1.42 15.97
C THR A 60 -7.27 -0.06 15.99
N ARG A 61 -6.68 0.94 16.66
CA ARG A 61 -7.17 2.33 16.70
C ARG A 61 -6.86 3.07 15.39
N GLN A 62 -7.10 2.41 14.27
CA GLN A 62 -6.89 3.02 12.96
C GLN A 62 -7.89 4.16 12.72
N GLY A 63 -7.42 5.27 12.17
CA GLY A 63 -8.24 6.44 11.92
C GLY A 63 -7.38 7.63 11.56
N SER A 64 -8.04 8.75 11.29
CA SER A 64 -7.42 10.06 11.20
C SER A 64 -7.78 10.84 12.45
N TYR A 65 -6.81 11.50 13.05
CA TYR A 65 -6.92 12.23 14.29
C TYR A 65 -6.33 13.61 14.12
N THR A 66 -7.01 14.64 14.61
CA THR A 66 -6.48 16.00 14.69
C THR A 66 -6.29 16.39 16.15
N PHE A 67 -5.18 17.04 16.44
CA PHE A 67 -4.82 17.49 17.77
C PHE A 67 -3.92 18.71 17.69
N THR A 68 -3.81 19.48 18.78
CA THR A 68 -2.93 20.65 18.85
C THR A 68 -1.47 20.22 19.02
N ALA A 69 -0.53 21.13 18.82
CA ALA A 69 0.88 20.89 19.09
C ALA A 69 1.16 20.48 20.55
N GLN A 70 0.23 20.78 21.48
CA GLN A 70 0.28 20.39 22.89
C GLN A 70 -0.38 19.04 23.15
N GLY A 71 -0.84 18.33 22.10
CA GLY A 71 -1.48 17.01 22.23
C GLY A 71 -2.95 17.05 22.65
N GLN A 72 -3.60 18.21 22.57
CA GLN A 72 -5.04 18.30 22.85
C GLN A 72 -5.82 17.78 21.66
N PHE A 73 -6.69 16.80 21.89
CA PHE A 73 -7.55 16.22 20.88
C PHE A 73 -8.56 17.23 20.33
N LEU A 74 -8.74 17.26 19.01
CA LEU A 74 -9.68 18.13 18.34
C LEU A 74 -10.81 17.38 17.64
N ALA A 75 -10.47 16.45 16.75
CA ALA A 75 -11.45 15.64 16.03
C ALA A 75 -10.83 14.31 15.56
N SER A 76 -11.68 13.33 15.23
CA SER A 76 -11.23 12.10 14.62
C SER A 76 -12.32 11.43 13.78
N VAL A 77 -11.89 10.63 12.82
CA VAL A 77 -12.78 9.80 12.01
C VAL A 77 -12.06 8.54 11.52
N ASN A 78 -12.82 7.46 11.37
CA ASN A 78 -12.40 6.30 10.60
C ASN A 78 -13.31 6.19 9.38
N THR A 79 -12.97 6.88 8.31
CA THR A 79 -13.73 6.93 7.07
C THR A 79 -12.88 6.56 5.87
N ARG A 80 -13.55 6.21 4.78
CA ARG A 80 -12.97 5.95 3.46
C ARG A 80 -13.38 7.00 2.42
N ASP A 81 -14.32 7.87 2.76
CA ASP A 81 -14.82 8.90 1.85
C ASP A 81 -14.26 10.29 2.16
N ALA A 82 -14.15 11.10 1.11
CA ALA A 82 -13.60 12.45 1.19
C ALA A 82 -14.50 13.41 1.98
N ILE A 83 -15.82 13.24 1.93
CA ILE A 83 -16.78 14.12 2.63
C ILE A 83 -16.62 13.98 4.13
N GLY A 84 -16.59 12.73 4.63
CA GLY A 84 -16.37 12.46 6.05
C GLY A 84 -14.99 12.95 6.52
N MET A 85 -13.96 12.82 5.69
CA MET A 85 -12.61 13.32 5.98
C MET A 85 -12.60 14.85 6.06
N GLU A 86 -13.16 15.52 5.06
CA GLU A 86 -13.28 16.99 5.04
C GLU A 86 -14.04 17.51 6.27
N GLY A 87 -15.17 16.89 6.61
CA GLY A 87 -15.98 17.27 7.78
C GLY A 87 -15.20 17.15 9.09
N MET A 88 -14.41 16.10 9.26
CA MET A 88 -13.54 15.92 10.43
C MET A 88 -12.44 17.00 10.50
N LEU A 89 -11.78 17.28 9.37
CA LEU A 89 -10.73 18.30 9.30
C LEU A 89 -11.29 19.69 9.63
N ARG A 90 -12.42 20.08 9.04
CA ARG A 90 -13.09 21.37 9.37
C ARG A 90 -13.45 21.45 10.84
N THR A 91 -14.01 20.40 11.42
CA THR A 91 -14.32 20.34 12.85
C THR A 91 -13.07 20.54 13.71
N GLY A 92 -11.94 19.97 13.32
CA GLY A 92 -10.66 20.16 14.02
C GLY A 92 -10.20 21.61 14.00
N VAL A 93 -10.24 22.28 12.83
CA VAL A 93 -9.89 23.70 12.69
C VAL A 93 -10.82 24.60 13.51
N ASP A 94 -12.13 24.36 13.46
CA ASP A 94 -13.11 25.18 14.17
C ASP A 94 -12.92 25.08 15.69
N ARG A 95 -12.67 23.89 16.21
CA ARG A 95 -12.38 23.67 17.63
C ARG A 95 -11.07 24.33 18.06
N TRP A 96 -10.04 24.23 17.23
CA TRP A 96 -8.77 24.91 17.50
C TRP A 96 -8.94 26.42 17.56
N ARG A 97 -9.67 27.01 16.63
CA ARG A 97 -9.97 28.46 16.60
C ARG A 97 -10.84 28.92 17.78
N ALA A 98 -11.74 28.08 18.23
CA ALA A 98 -12.57 28.35 19.40
C ALA A 98 -11.83 28.16 20.74
N GLY A 99 -10.55 27.76 20.72
CA GLY A 99 -9.79 27.48 21.93
C GLY A 99 -10.27 26.21 22.67
N TYR A 100 -10.89 25.27 21.95
CA TYR A 100 -11.41 24.04 22.52
C TYR A 100 -10.27 23.19 23.09
N SER A 101 -10.38 22.89 24.40
CA SER A 101 -9.44 22.07 25.13
C SER A 101 -10.19 21.01 25.92
N LEU A 102 -9.80 19.75 25.75
CA LEU A 102 -10.30 18.66 26.60
C LEU A 102 -9.50 18.48 27.89
N GLY A 103 -8.58 19.39 28.21
CA GLY A 103 -7.75 19.25 29.39
C GLY A 103 -6.80 18.06 29.30
N GLY A 104 -6.00 18.02 28.27
CA GLY A 104 -5.01 16.95 28.08
C GLY A 104 -3.79 17.09 29.00
N PRO A 105 -2.99 16.03 29.14
CA PRO A 105 -1.70 16.09 29.84
C PRO A 105 -0.76 17.09 29.15
N ALA A 106 0.28 17.50 29.89
CA ALA A 106 1.35 18.32 29.33
C ALA A 106 1.93 17.67 28.05
N PRO A 107 2.37 18.49 27.07
CA PRO A 107 2.93 17.95 25.84
C PRO A 107 4.08 17.00 26.15
N VAL A 108 4.04 15.83 25.57
CA VAL A 108 5.16 14.88 25.63
C VAL A 108 6.20 15.40 24.63
N GLN A 109 7.38 15.79 25.13
CA GLN A 109 8.53 16.02 24.28
C GLN A 109 9.05 14.66 23.82
N LEU A 110 8.70 14.29 22.59
CA LEU A 110 9.24 13.09 21.98
C LEU A 110 10.72 13.36 21.65
N ALA A 111 11.61 12.47 22.11
CA ALA A 111 12.99 12.49 21.65
C ALA A 111 13.01 12.25 20.14
N PRO A 112 13.91 12.91 19.39
CA PRO A 112 14.08 12.60 17.97
C PRO A 112 14.41 11.10 17.84
N GLU A 113 13.60 10.36 17.13
CA GLU A 113 13.94 8.99 16.77
C GLU A 113 15.17 9.02 15.85
N ALA A 114 16.17 8.19 16.14
CA ALA A 114 17.22 7.93 15.18
C ALA A 114 16.57 7.36 13.91
N ALA A 115 16.92 7.91 12.75
CA ALA A 115 16.48 7.36 11.48
C ALA A 115 16.91 5.88 11.44
N GLU A 116 15.94 4.97 11.46
CA GLU A 116 16.21 3.56 11.26
C GLU A 116 16.49 3.33 9.78
N ASP A 117 17.41 2.41 9.48
CA ASP A 117 17.56 1.88 8.13
C ASP A 117 16.27 1.13 7.81
N ASP A 118 15.42 1.74 6.98
CA ASP A 118 14.14 1.18 6.55
C ASP A 118 14.30 0.19 5.39
N GLY A 119 15.55 -0.04 4.94
CA GLY A 119 15.88 -0.91 3.80
C GLY A 119 15.54 -0.28 2.45
N TYR A 120 15.37 1.04 2.37
CA TYR A 120 15.12 1.74 1.10
C TYR A 120 16.26 1.46 0.10
N PRO A 121 15.93 1.02 -1.14
CA PRO A 121 16.94 0.61 -2.12
C PRO A 121 17.60 1.81 -2.80
N THR A 122 18.43 2.51 -2.09
CA THR A 122 19.14 3.70 -2.61
C THR A 122 19.83 3.40 -3.93
N GLY A 123 19.47 4.16 -4.97
CA GLY A 123 19.94 3.96 -6.35
C GLY A 123 19.41 2.70 -7.04
N GLY A 124 18.42 2.05 -6.45
CA GLY A 124 17.65 0.95 -7.04
C GLY A 124 16.48 1.44 -7.90
N LEU A 125 15.54 0.54 -8.15
CA LEU A 125 14.28 0.85 -8.84
C LEU A 125 13.15 0.83 -7.82
N VAL A 126 12.50 1.97 -7.65
CA VAL A 126 11.30 2.12 -6.83
C VAL A 126 10.13 2.42 -7.76
N LEU A 127 9.07 1.63 -7.64
CA LEU A 127 7.86 1.80 -8.43
C LEU A 127 6.68 2.12 -7.52
N GLU A 128 5.94 3.15 -7.87
CA GLU A 128 4.59 3.36 -7.37
C GLU A 128 3.66 2.33 -8.00
N VAL A 129 2.79 1.71 -7.21
CA VAL A 129 1.89 0.64 -7.65
C VAL A 129 0.46 1.06 -7.37
N ALA A 130 -0.26 1.46 -8.40
CA ALA A 130 -1.65 1.89 -8.30
C ALA A 130 -2.60 0.80 -8.80
N ALA A 131 -3.62 0.44 -8.02
CA ALA A 131 -4.63 -0.55 -8.40
C ALA A 131 -6.04 0.04 -8.40
N ARG A 132 -6.84 -0.34 -9.40
CA ARG A 132 -8.26 0.00 -9.46
C ARG A 132 -9.08 -1.06 -10.19
N ASP A 133 -10.36 -1.12 -9.86
CA ASP A 133 -11.31 -1.86 -10.69
C ASP A 133 -11.50 -1.13 -12.03
N LEU A 134 -11.57 -1.90 -13.11
CA LEU A 134 -11.89 -1.34 -14.41
C LEU A 134 -13.40 -1.31 -14.62
N PRO A 135 -13.93 -0.34 -15.40
CA PRO A 135 -15.35 -0.19 -15.63
C PRO A 135 -16.01 -1.48 -16.15
N ARG A 136 -17.22 -1.75 -15.66
CA ARG A 136 -18.09 -2.86 -16.10
C ARG A 136 -19.44 -2.31 -16.50
N GLU A 137 -20.11 -2.95 -17.45
CA GLU A 137 -21.48 -2.59 -17.85
C GLU A 137 -22.49 -2.71 -16.69
N THR A 138 -22.16 -3.54 -15.69
CA THR A 138 -22.99 -3.76 -14.50
C THR A 138 -22.80 -2.72 -13.39
N ASP A 139 -21.91 -1.76 -13.56
CA ASP A 139 -21.63 -0.73 -12.55
C ASP A 139 -22.75 0.32 -12.54
N THR A 140 -23.80 0.05 -11.77
CA THR A 140 -25.03 0.86 -11.73
C THR A 140 -25.09 1.88 -10.60
N ARG A 141 -24.06 1.94 -9.73
CA ARG A 141 -23.99 2.82 -8.55
C ARG A 141 -22.73 3.67 -8.55
N PRO A 142 -22.66 4.73 -9.35
CA PRO A 142 -21.44 5.57 -9.44
C PRO A 142 -21.09 6.26 -8.12
N GLU A 143 -22.02 6.45 -7.19
CA GLU A 143 -21.78 7.06 -5.88
C GLU A 143 -21.23 6.06 -4.84
N ASP A 144 -21.30 4.76 -5.12
CA ASP A 144 -20.72 3.77 -4.21
C ASP A 144 -19.18 3.89 -4.27
N TRP A 145 -18.55 4.14 -3.11
CA TRP A 145 -17.09 4.23 -3.00
C TRP A 145 -16.38 3.03 -3.62
N ARG A 146 -17.02 1.87 -3.68
CA ARG A 146 -16.45 0.65 -4.25
C ARG A 146 -16.22 0.74 -5.76
N THR A 147 -17.05 1.51 -6.47
CA THR A 147 -16.93 1.67 -7.93
C THR A 147 -15.83 2.62 -8.35
N ILE A 148 -15.48 3.56 -7.45
CA ILE A 148 -14.43 4.55 -7.67
C ILE A 148 -13.17 4.27 -6.85
N ALA A 149 -13.16 3.20 -6.07
CA ALA A 149 -12.04 2.83 -5.23
C ALA A 149 -10.77 2.59 -6.05
N TRP A 150 -9.66 3.06 -5.50
CA TRP A 150 -8.32 2.76 -5.94
C TRP A 150 -7.40 2.71 -4.72
N ASN A 151 -6.21 2.14 -4.88
CA ASN A 151 -5.25 2.07 -3.79
C ASN A 151 -3.82 2.15 -4.33
N LEU A 152 -2.90 2.50 -3.44
CA LEU A 152 -1.51 2.74 -3.72
C LEU A 152 -0.62 1.84 -2.86
N ASP A 153 0.45 1.33 -3.46
CA ASP A 153 1.52 0.57 -2.82
C ASP A 153 2.85 0.97 -3.48
N TYR A 154 3.97 0.48 -2.98
CA TYR A 154 5.27 0.66 -3.59
C TYR A 154 5.97 -0.68 -3.80
N ALA A 155 6.75 -0.80 -4.86
CA ALA A 155 7.58 -1.97 -5.14
C ALA A 155 9.06 -1.56 -5.19
N TRP A 156 9.89 -2.28 -4.44
CA TRP A 156 11.31 -1.98 -4.27
C TRP A 156 12.18 -3.05 -4.91
N PHE A 157 13.19 -2.60 -5.64
CA PHE A 157 14.21 -3.45 -6.27
C PHE A 157 15.58 -2.82 -6.05
N THR A 158 16.55 -3.63 -5.69
CA THR A 158 17.93 -3.18 -5.54
C THR A 158 18.51 -2.71 -6.88
N ARG A 159 19.63 -2.00 -6.83
CA ARG A 159 20.32 -1.54 -8.05
C ARG A 159 20.72 -2.72 -8.96
N ASP A 160 21.20 -3.81 -8.38
CA ASP A 160 21.61 -4.99 -9.15
C ASP A 160 20.40 -5.69 -9.77
N GLU A 161 19.29 -5.77 -9.05
CA GLU A 161 18.04 -6.29 -9.60
C GLU A 161 17.55 -5.44 -10.77
N ALA A 162 17.51 -4.12 -10.61
CA ALA A 162 17.12 -3.19 -11.67
C ALA A 162 17.99 -3.36 -12.93
N ARG A 163 19.31 -3.39 -12.78
CA ARG A 163 20.25 -3.62 -13.87
C ARG A 163 20.00 -4.95 -14.56
N ASN A 164 19.67 -5.98 -13.81
CA ASN A 164 19.40 -7.32 -14.32
C ASN A 164 18.09 -7.45 -15.13
N LEU A 165 17.23 -6.41 -15.16
CA LEU A 165 16.06 -6.37 -16.01
C LEU A 165 16.38 -5.98 -17.46
N VAL A 166 17.54 -5.35 -17.68
CA VAL A 166 17.94 -4.89 -19.03
C VAL A 166 18.60 -6.04 -19.80
N PRO A 167 18.17 -6.32 -21.06
CA PRO A 167 18.75 -7.41 -21.86
C PRO A 167 20.23 -7.25 -22.17
N GLU A 168 20.93 -8.35 -22.26
CA GLU A 168 22.30 -8.47 -22.78
C GLU A 168 22.31 -9.46 -23.96
N PRO A 169 23.03 -9.20 -25.08
CA PRO A 169 23.83 -7.99 -25.33
C PRO A 169 22.95 -6.74 -25.54
N ARG A 170 23.55 -5.55 -25.46
CA ARG A 170 22.89 -4.26 -25.72
C ARG A 170 22.67 -4.05 -27.20
N GLU A 171 21.70 -4.73 -27.78
CA GLU A 171 21.37 -4.69 -29.21
C GLU A 171 19.84 -4.61 -29.37
N VAL A 172 19.38 -3.88 -30.40
CA VAL A 172 17.95 -3.81 -30.71
C VAL A 172 17.44 -5.20 -31.08
N GLY A 173 16.34 -5.59 -30.46
CA GLY A 173 15.74 -6.92 -30.55
C GLY A 173 16.23 -7.92 -29.49
N ALA A 174 17.29 -7.61 -28.74
CA ALA A 174 17.72 -8.45 -27.63
C ALA A 174 16.59 -8.57 -26.58
N ARG A 175 16.42 -9.77 -26.03
CA ARG A 175 15.35 -10.12 -25.11
C ARG A 175 15.92 -10.72 -23.83
N ARG A 176 15.26 -10.43 -22.71
CA ARG A 176 15.57 -11.02 -21.42
C ARG A 176 14.30 -11.29 -20.63
N ASP A 177 14.14 -12.49 -20.17
CA ASP A 177 13.12 -12.80 -19.18
C ASP A 177 13.55 -12.24 -17.83
N PHE A 178 12.60 -11.67 -17.10
CA PHE A 178 12.86 -11.21 -15.74
C PHE A 178 13.24 -12.41 -14.86
N PRO A 179 14.22 -12.23 -13.96
CA PRO A 179 14.56 -13.26 -12.99
C PRO A 179 13.32 -13.80 -12.27
N ALA A 180 13.24 -15.11 -12.08
CA ALA A 180 12.08 -15.74 -11.44
C ALA A 180 11.77 -15.15 -10.06
N ILE A 181 12.78 -14.70 -9.31
CA ILE A 181 12.63 -14.04 -8.02
C ILE A 181 11.87 -12.72 -8.15
N ILE A 182 12.13 -11.93 -9.19
CA ILE A 182 11.43 -10.68 -9.46
C ILE A 182 9.98 -10.94 -9.86
N VAL A 183 9.76 -11.91 -10.75
CA VAL A 183 8.39 -12.31 -11.15
C VAL A 183 7.59 -12.79 -9.93
N ARG A 184 8.18 -13.60 -9.07
CA ARG A 184 7.53 -14.04 -7.81
C ARG A 184 7.23 -12.87 -6.88
N ARG A 185 8.16 -11.91 -6.73
CA ARG A 185 7.94 -10.71 -5.90
C ARG A 185 6.76 -9.89 -6.41
N LEU A 186 6.74 -9.55 -7.69
CA LEU A 186 5.63 -8.82 -8.32
C LEU A 186 4.32 -9.59 -8.14
N ALA A 187 4.31 -10.88 -8.44
CA ALA A 187 3.13 -11.72 -8.35
C ALA A 187 2.58 -11.77 -6.91
N ARG A 188 3.41 -12.15 -5.93
CA ARG A 188 2.96 -12.40 -4.57
C ARG A 188 2.58 -11.15 -3.79
N PHE A 189 3.30 -10.05 -4.00
CA PHE A 189 3.17 -8.89 -3.14
C PHE A 189 2.43 -7.72 -3.79
N HIS A 190 2.41 -7.64 -5.12
CA HIS A 190 1.85 -6.47 -5.81
C HIS A 190 0.69 -6.80 -6.76
N LEU A 191 0.65 -8.00 -7.38
CA LEU A 191 -0.47 -8.41 -8.22
C LEU A 191 -1.58 -9.05 -7.36
N ARG A 192 -2.16 -8.24 -6.48
CA ARG A 192 -3.22 -8.62 -5.52
C ARG A 192 -4.46 -7.77 -5.76
N ASP A 193 -5.60 -8.26 -5.28
CA ASP A 193 -6.82 -7.45 -5.22
C ASP A 193 -6.79 -6.54 -3.96
N PHE A 194 -5.98 -5.48 -4.01
CA PHE A 194 -5.88 -4.51 -2.92
C PHE A 194 -6.65 -3.20 -3.17
N VAL A 195 -7.49 -3.15 -4.20
CA VAL A 195 -8.30 -1.98 -4.56
C VAL A 195 -9.20 -1.51 -3.43
N ARG A 196 -9.93 -2.43 -2.80
CA ARG A 196 -10.92 -2.12 -1.75
C ARG A 196 -10.44 -2.44 -0.34
N GLY A 197 -9.24 -2.97 -0.20
CA GLY A 197 -8.71 -3.40 1.07
C GLY A 197 -7.22 -3.72 1.03
N GLU A 198 -6.76 -4.47 2.01
CA GLU A 198 -5.34 -4.81 2.17
C GLU A 198 -5.19 -6.32 2.39
N PRO A 199 -5.37 -7.13 1.32
CA PRO A 199 -5.21 -8.56 1.44
C PRO A 199 -3.78 -8.91 1.84
N VAL A 200 -3.62 -10.06 2.48
CA VAL A 200 -2.30 -10.65 2.73
C VAL A 200 -1.60 -10.99 1.40
N ALA A 201 -0.29 -11.14 1.43
CA ALA A 201 0.48 -11.61 0.29
C ALA A 201 -0.02 -13.00 -0.16
N TRP A 202 0.07 -13.27 -1.46
CA TRP A 202 -0.19 -14.62 -1.96
C TRP A 202 0.82 -15.60 -1.36
N PRO A 203 0.40 -16.81 -0.96
CA PRO A 203 1.35 -17.86 -0.59
C PRO A 203 2.17 -18.29 -1.82
N PRO A 204 3.37 -18.86 -1.63
CA PRO A 204 4.25 -19.24 -2.75
C PRO A 204 3.58 -20.12 -3.80
N GLU A 205 2.77 -21.06 -3.37
CA GLU A 205 2.05 -22.03 -4.22
C GLU A 205 0.90 -21.42 -5.04
N ALA A 206 0.51 -20.19 -4.75
CA ALA A 206 -0.55 -19.51 -5.50
C ALA A 206 -0.10 -19.13 -6.93
N LEU A 207 1.19 -18.96 -7.18
CA LEU A 207 1.70 -18.65 -8.52
C LEU A 207 1.66 -19.90 -9.41
N ARG A 208 0.63 -19.99 -10.26
CA ARG A 208 0.44 -21.11 -11.20
C ARG A 208 1.33 -20.99 -12.42
N SER A 209 1.48 -19.78 -12.94
CA SER A 209 2.41 -19.44 -14.02
C SER A 209 2.74 -17.96 -13.99
N GLY A 210 3.93 -17.60 -14.45
CA GLY A 210 4.34 -16.21 -14.53
C GLY A 210 5.58 -16.03 -15.38
N GLN A 211 5.49 -15.07 -16.30
CA GLN A 211 6.62 -14.66 -17.13
C GLN A 211 6.50 -13.17 -17.41
N LEU A 212 7.61 -12.47 -17.40
CA LEU A 212 7.75 -11.08 -17.84
C LEU A 212 9.06 -10.95 -18.60
N THR A 213 9.01 -10.33 -19.77
CA THR A 213 10.15 -10.22 -20.70
C THR A 213 10.37 -8.75 -21.04
N ALA A 214 11.62 -8.30 -21.02
CA ALA A 214 12.06 -7.04 -21.61
C ALA A 214 12.65 -7.30 -23.00
N THR A 215 12.36 -6.41 -23.94
CA THR A 215 12.91 -6.42 -25.31
C THR A 215 13.46 -5.04 -25.61
N ILE A 216 14.72 -4.93 -26.07
CA ILE A 216 15.30 -3.67 -26.49
C ILE A 216 14.65 -3.23 -27.81
N THR A 217 13.99 -2.07 -27.81
CA THR A 217 13.31 -1.51 -28.99
C THR A 217 14.11 -0.42 -29.67
N ALA A 218 14.93 0.32 -28.94
CA ALA A 218 15.82 1.35 -29.49
C ALA A 218 17.02 1.58 -28.56
N ILE A 219 18.12 2.07 -29.15
CA ILE A 219 19.30 2.54 -28.43
C ILE A 219 19.68 3.91 -28.98
N ASP A 220 19.73 4.92 -28.13
CA ASP A 220 20.13 6.27 -28.46
C ASP A 220 21.18 6.76 -27.46
N GLY A 221 22.44 6.66 -27.83
CA GLY A 221 23.56 6.92 -26.95
C GLY A 221 23.52 6.01 -25.71
N ALA A 222 23.42 6.61 -24.53
CA ALA A 222 23.31 5.89 -23.26
C ALA A 222 21.87 5.43 -22.94
N ARG A 223 20.87 5.84 -23.70
CA ARG A 223 19.46 5.54 -23.45
C ARG A 223 19.05 4.27 -24.19
N ILE A 224 18.54 3.31 -23.46
CA ILE A 224 18.04 2.02 -23.95
C ILE A 224 16.54 1.96 -23.70
N SER A 225 15.75 1.98 -24.78
CA SER A 225 14.29 1.83 -24.71
C SER A 225 13.92 0.35 -24.71
N LEU A 226 13.00 -0.02 -23.82
CA LEU A 226 12.54 -1.37 -23.61
C LEU A 226 11.03 -1.46 -23.80
N ALA A 227 10.56 -2.50 -24.50
CA ALA A 227 9.20 -2.97 -24.40
C ALA A 227 9.12 -4.08 -23.34
N LEU A 228 8.11 -4.00 -22.47
CA LEU A 228 7.85 -4.98 -21.42
C LEU A 228 6.58 -5.76 -21.78
N SER A 229 6.60 -7.09 -21.66
CA SER A 229 5.43 -7.92 -21.96
C SER A 229 5.44 -9.20 -21.12
N GLY A 230 4.26 -9.64 -20.68
CA GLY A 230 4.18 -10.86 -19.88
C GLY A 230 2.76 -11.30 -19.55
N ALA A 231 2.66 -12.36 -18.79
CA ALA A 231 1.40 -12.87 -18.23
C ALA A 231 1.66 -13.55 -16.89
N ILE A 232 0.71 -13.40 -15.98
CA ILE A 232 0.76 -14.00 -14.65
C ILE A 232 -0.61 -14.60 -14.31
N HIS A 233 -0.58 -15.78 -13.70
CA HIS A 233 -1.76 -16.47 -13.17
C HIS A 233 -1.52 -16.84 -11.71
N LEU A 234 -2.34 -16.28 -10.84
CA LEU A 234 -2.38 -16.54 -9.40
C LEU A 234 -3.72 -17.15 -9.03
N GLU A 235 -3.69 -18.17 -8.20
CA GLU A 235 -4.90 -18.83 -7.71
C GLU A 235 -4.64 -19.52 -6.37
N ASN A 236 -5.54 -19.35 -5.43
CA ASN A 236 -5.46 -19.94 -4.10
C ASN A 236 -6.85 -20.21 -3.52
N ASP A 237 -6.97 -21.27 -2.73
CA ASP A 237 -8.13 -21.50 -1.88
C ASP A 237 -7.97 -20.69 -0.60
N THR A 238 -8.71 -19.60 -0.50
CA THR A 238 -8.66 -18.72 0.66
C THR A 238 -9.71 -19.12 1.69
N VAL A 239 -9.25 -19.38 2.90
CA VAL A 239 -10.10 -19.73 4.05
C VAL A 239 -9.84 -18.77 5.19
N TRP A 240 -10.89 -18.20 5.77
CA TRP A 240 -10.78 -17.39 6.98
C TRP A 240 -12.03 -17.51 7.84
N THR A 241 -11.89 -17.25 9.13
CA THR A 241 -13.03 -17.17 10.06
C THR A 241 -13.37 -15.71 10.31
N ARG A 242 -14.61 -15.33 10.07
CA ARG A 242 -15.08 -13.98 10.33
C ARG A 242 -15.19 -13.77 11.84
N PRO A 243 -14.53 -12.74 12.41
CA PRO A 243 -14.55 -12.52 13.86
C PRO A 243 -15.93 -12.22 14.44
N GLU A 244 -16.83 -11.62 13.64
CA GLU A 244 -18.16 -11.18 14.08
C GLU A 244 -19.14 -12.34 14.35
N ASP A 245 -19.03 -13.41 13.58
CA ASP A 245 -19.96 -14.55 13.66
C ASP A 245 -19.28 -15.90 13.91
N GLY A 246 -17.94 -15.95 13.87
CA GLY A 246 -17.17 -17.18 14.04
C GLY A 246 -17.30 -18.18 12.87
N VAL A 247 -17.94 -17.78 11.77
CA VAL A 247 -18.21 -18.68 10.64
C VAL A 247 -17.01 -18.73 9.69
N GLU A 248 -16.60 -19.94 9.34
CA GLU A 248 -15.59 -20.16 8.31
C GLU A 248 -16.13 -19.76 6.94
N ARG A 249 -15.33 -18.99 6.22
CA ARG A 249 -15.55 -18.58 4.82
C ARG A 249 -14.48 -19.24 3.95
N ARG A 250 -14.90 -19.81 2.83
CA ARG A 250 -14.00 -20.40 1.84
C ARG A 250 -14.35 -19.88 0.45
N TYR A 251 -13.41 -19.16 -0.16
CA TYR A 251 -13.55 -18.71 -1.53
C TYR A 251 -12.27 -19.01 -2.33
N PRO A 252 -12.37 -19.64 -3.50
CA PRO A 252 -11.29 -19.60 -4.46
C PRO A 252 -11.00 -18.14 -4.82
N THR A 253 -9.76 -17.72 -4.67
CA THR A 253 -9.31 -16.37 -5.01
C THR A 253 -8.26 -16.46 -6.11
N GLY A 254 -8.21 -15.47 -6.98
CA GLY A 254 -7.19 -15.44 -8.01
C GLY A 254 -7.11 -14.11 -8.74
N TYR A 255 -6.07 -14.01 -9.55
CA TYR A 255 -5.86 -12.94 -10.52
C TYR A 255 -5.12 -13.50 -11.73
N ARG A 256 -5.69 -13.30 -12.91
CA ARG A 256 -5.08 -13.69 -14.18
C ARG A 256 -4.97 -12.46 -15.05
N CYS A 257 -3.75 -12.05 -15.37
CA CYS A 257 -3.50 -10.81 -16.09
C CYS A 257 -2.44 -10.97 -17.18
N THR A 258 -2.53 -10.09 -18.15
CA THR A 258 -1.43 -9.77 -19.09
C THR A 258 -0.74 -8.50 -18.60
N LEU A 259 0.57 -8.40 -18.87
CA LEU A 259 1.39 -7.25 -18.54
C LEU A 259 1.94 -6.65 -19.82
N GLN A 260 1.83 -5.34 -19.96
CA GLN A 260 2.40 -4.58 -21.07
C GLN A 260 2.96 -3.26 -20.57
N GLY A 261 4.07 -2.82 -21.16
CA GLY A 261 4.67 -1.56 -20.73
C GLY A 261 5.90 -1.20 -21.52
N GLU A 262 6.51 -0.10 -21.08
CA GLU A 262 7.76 0.41 -21.61
C GLU A 262 8.67 0.90 -20.49
N ALA A 263 9.97 0.90 -20.73
CA ALA A 263 10.93 1.46 -19.80
C ALA A 263 12.11 2.06 -20.57
N ILE A 264 12.80 3.01 -19.95
CA ILE A 264 14.04 3.59 -20.46
C ILE A 264 15.12 3.44 -19.39
N TRP A 265 16.15 2.69 -19.74
CA TRP A 265 17.36 2.56 -18.96
C TRP A 265 18.40 3.56 -19.44
N ASP A 266 19.03 4.28 -18.53
CA ASP A 266 20.16 5.17 -18.82
C ASP A 266 21.46 4.53 -18.30
N GLU A 267 22.29 4.03 -19.22
CA GLU A 267 23.57 3.40 -18.89
C GLU A 267 24.53 4.34 -18.17
N SER A 268 24.49 5.65 -18.46
CA SER A 268 25.37 6.62 -17.82
C SER A 268 25.03 6.84 -16.35
N ARG A 269 23.75 6.67 -16.00
CA ARG A 269 23.23 6.77 -14.64
C ARG A 269 23.19 5.42 -13.93
N GLY A 270 23.15 4.33 -14.71
CA GLY A 270 22.91 2.99 -14.18
C GLY A 270 21.53 2.88 -13.52
N ALA A 271 20.50 3.51 -14.09
CA ALA A 271 19.16 3.59 -13.51
C ALA A 271 18.09 3.72 -14.61
N PHE A 272 16.85 3.34 -14.29
CA PHE A 272 15.70 3.65 -15.11
C PHE A 272 15.33 5.14 -14.97
N THR A 273 15.00 5.78 -16.11
CA THR A 273 14.50 7.15 -16.17
C THR A 273 13.03 7.19 -16.57
N LEU A 274 12.48 6.06 -17.00
CA LEU A 274 11.07 5.80 -17.23
C LEU A 274 10.83 4.32 -16.93
N PHE A 275 9.73 4.02 -16.28
CA PHE A 275 9.25 2.65 -16.10
C PHE A 275 7.74 2.70 -15.97
N ASP A 276 7.03 2.24 -17.00
CA ASP A 276 5.59 2.16 -17.03
C ASP A 276 5.18 0.75 -17.40
N LEU A 277 4.51 0.05 -16.50
CA LEU A 277 4.03 -1.32 -16.71
C LEU A 277 2.60 -1.42 -16.19
N VAL A 278 1.70 -1.96 -16.99
CA VAL A 278 0.31 -2.17 -16.60
C VAL A 278 -0.03 -3.65 -16.68
N ALA A 279 -0.59 -4.17 -15.59
CA ALA A 279 -1.20 -5.48 -15.52
C ALA A 279 -2.72 -5.33 -15.61
N VAL A 280 -3.33 -5.95 -16.60
CA VAL A 280 -4.80 -5.94 -16.80
C VAL A 280 -5.31 -7.37 -16.90
N GLY A 281 -6.36 -7.67 -16.15
CA GLY A 281 -6.95 -9.00 -16.17
C GLY A 281 -8.11 -9.15 -15.21
N ASP A 282 -8.55 -10.38 -15.03
CA ASP A 282 -9.67 -10.70 -14.17
C ASP A 282 -9.19 -11.14 -12.78
N ARG A 283 -9.80 -10.54 -11.76
CA ARG A 283 -9.69 -10.98 -10.38
C ARG A 283 -10.96 -11.72 -9.98
N TRP A 284 -10.87 -12.63 -9.03
CA TRP A 284 -12.04 -13.31 -8.44
C TRP A 284 -11.82 -13.67 -6.98
N GLY A 285 -12.94 -13.93 -6.31
CA GLY A 285 -13.00 -14.39 -4.93
C GLY A 285 -12.93 -13.29 -3.90
N ALA A 286 -13.05 -13.71 -2.64
CA ALA A 286 -13.00 -12.83 -1.49
C ALA A 286 -12.04 -13.37 -0.41
N ASN A 287 -11.49 -12.47 0.38
CA ASN A 287 -10.72 -12.78 1.57
C ASN A 287 -11.04 -11.79 2.69
N GLN A 288 -10.49 -12.01 3.88
CA GLN A 288 -10.79 -11.21 5.07
C GLN A 288 -10.62 -9.69 4.88
N TYR A 289 -9.77 -9.26 3.93
CA TYR A 289 -9.33 -7.85 3.86
C TYR A 289 -9.53 -7.19 2.50
N ASN A 290 -10.07 -7.89 1.48
CA ASN A 290 -10.30 -7.28 0.17
C ASN A 290 -11.72 -6.70 -0.02
N ASN A 291 -12.62 -6.87 0.94
CA ASN A 291 -14.00 -6.36 0.90
C ASN A 291 -14.75 -6.75 -0.40
N ARG A 292 -14.69 -8.05 -0.76
CA ARG A 292 -15.29 -8.59 -2.01
C ARG A 292 -16.41 -9.60 -1.79
N GLU A 293 -16.91 -9.79 -0.60
CA GLU A 293 -17.97 -10.78 -0.35
C GLU A 293 -19.25 -10.51 -1.15
N ASP A 294 -19.49 -9.26 -1.53
CA ASP A 294 -20.60 -8.80 -2.39
C ASP A 294 -20.22 -8.70 -3.88
N ASP A 295 -18.97 -9.02 -4.25
CA ASP A 295 -18.46 -8.89 -5.61
C ASP A 295 -17.36 -9.94 -5.87
N LEU A 296 -17.77 -11.20 -5.93
CA LEU A 296 -16.83 -12.33 -6.06
C LEU A 296 -16.15 -12.41 -7.44
N GLY A 297 -16.66 -11.73 -8.44
CA GLY A 297 -16.12 -11.77 -9.80
C GLY A 297 -16.50 -13.06 -10.58
N PRO A 298 -15.78 -13.38 -11.67
CA PRO A 298 -14.61 -12.63 -12.18
C PRO A 298 -14.94 -11.20 -12.60
N ALA A 299 -13.98 -10.29 -12.37
CA ALA A 299 -14.16 -8.89 -12.72
C ALA A 299 -12.83 -8.22 -13.08
N PRO A 300 -12.83 -7.28 -14.04
CA PRO A 300 -11.61 -6.67 -14.55
C PRO A 300 -10.97 -5.75 -13.53
N GLN A 301 -9.66 -5.89 -13.36
CA GLN A 301 -8.81 -5.07 -12.49
C GLN A 301 -7.55 -4.66 -13.25
N GLY A 302 -7.14 -3.41 -13.07
CA GLY A 302 -5.88 -2.87 -13.55
C GLY A 302 -4.94 -2.58 -12.39
N ILE A 303 -3.64 -2.87 -12.58
CA ILE A 303 -2.56 -2.50 -11.68
C ILE A 303 -1.45 -1.86 -12.50
N ALA A 304 -1.15 -0.60 -12.22
CA ALA A 304 -0.09 0.15 -12.89
C ALA A 304 1.14 0.23 -11.98
N PHE A 305 2.30 0.12 -12.58
CA PHE A 305 3.60 0.32 -11.96
C PHE A 305 4.30 1.45 -12.69
N THR A 306 4.59 2.54 -12.01
CA THR A 306 5.25 3.71 -12.57
C THR A 306 6.49 4.06 -11.77
N LEU A 307 7.50 4.64 -12.43
CA LEU A 307 8.71 5.06 -11.73
C LEU A 307 8.35 6.07 -10.65
N ALA A 308 8.69 5.77 -9.40
CA ALA A 308 8.47 6.67 -8.28
C ALA A 308 9.36 7.91 -8.38
N GLY A 309 8.91 9.02 -7.81
CA GLY A 309 9.71 10.24 -7.68
C GLY A 309 10.74 10.17 -6.55
N ASP A 310 11.38 11.31 -6.29
CA ASP A 310 12.39 11.46 -5.24
C ASP A 310 11.83 12.19 -3.99
N ALA A 311 10.52 12.39 -3.91
CA ALA A 311 9.92 13.04 -2.76
C ALA A 311 9.96 12.10 -1.53
N PRO A 312 10.03 12.63 -0.30
CA PRO A 312 9.98 11.80 0.91
C PRO A 312 8.75 10.89 0.98
N SER A 313 7.63 11.29 0.38
CA SER A 313 6.41 10.48 0.24
C SER A 313 6.61 9.21 -0.59
N ASP A 314 7.58 9.22 -1.52
CA ASP A 314 7.85 8.12 -2.43
C ASP A 314 8.82 7.09 -1.81
N HIS A 315 9.38 7.41 -0.65
CA HIS A 315 10.22 6.49 0.14
C HIS A 315 9.38 5.56 1.03
N THR A 316 8.10 5.38 0.72
CA THR A 316 7.22 4.50 1.48
C THR A 316 7.56 3.02 1.22
N PRO A 317 7.77 2.22 2.28
CA PRO A 317 7.99 0.79 2.13
C PRO A 317 6.80 0.07 1.51
N PRO A 318 7.04 -1.00 0.73
CA PRO A 318 5.98 -1.89 0.27
C PRO A 318 5.06 -2.29 1.42
N HIS A 319 3.76 -2.23 1.22
CA HIS A 319 2.76 -2.48 2.26
C HIS A 319 2.90 -3.87 2.93
N CYS A 320 3.43 -4.85 2.19
CA CYS A 320 3.69 -6.19 2.72
C CYS A 320 4.90 -6.24 3.67
N ILE A 321 5.87 -5.31 3.53
CA ILE A 321 7.00 -5.21 4.45
C ILE A 321 6.50 -4.50 5.70
N ARG A 322 6.42 -5.24 6.77
CA ARG A 322 6.17 -4.66 8.09
C ARG A 322 7.42 -4.81 8.91
N THR A 323 8.13 -3.73 9.10
CA THR A 323 9.18 -3.63 10.10
C THR A 323 8.55 -3.73 11.48
N TRP A 324 8.32 -4.97 11.92
CA TRP A 324 7.92 -5.20 13.30
C TRP A 324 9.18 -5.40 14.12
N ARG A 325 9.49 -4.46 14.97
CA ARG A 325 10.33 -4.76 16.13
C ARG A 325 9.61 -5.85 16.94
N ARG A 326 10.19 -7.05 16.94
CA ARG A 326 9.93 -8.22 17.79
C ARG A 326 8.50 -8.29 18.36
N ALA A 327 7.67 -9.12 17.79
CA ALA A 327 6.55 -9.69 18.51
C ALA A 327 7.10 -10.36 19.78
N ARG A 328 6.75 -9.86 20.96
CA ARG A 328 6.99 -10.60 22.20
C ARG A 328 6.25 -11.93 22.09
N GLU A 329 6.93 -13.01 22.50
CA GLU A 329 6.36 -14.34 22.62
C GLU A 329 5.00 -14.26 23.33
N GLY A 330 3.96 -14.83 22.70
CA GLY A 330 2.63 -14.98 23.29
C GLY A 330 1.46 -14.26 22.60
N ALA A 331 1.69 -13.37 21.64
CA ALA A 331 0.59 -12.81 20.86
C ALA A 331 0.22 -13.77 19.72
N ARG A 332 -1.06 -14.15 19.63
CA ARG A 332 -1.58 -14.96 18.51
C ARG A 332 -1.21 -14.30 17.18
N ALA A 333 -0.26 -14.91 16.48
CA ALA A 333 0.18 -14.48 15.17
C ALA A 333 -0.90 -14.83 14.14
N SER A 334 -1.80 -13.89 13.84
CA SER A 334 -2.79 -14.06 12.77
C SER A 334 -2.46 -13.26 11.50
N ARG A 335 -1.24 -12.72 11.36
CA ARG A 335 -0.79 -12.04 10.13
C ARG A 335 0.61 -12.51 9.77
N VAL A 336 0.77 -13.00 8.56
CA VAL A 336 2.08 -13.26 7.98
C VAL A 336 2.75 -11.90 7.78
N VAL A 337 3.75 -11.63 8.60
CA VAL A 337 4.61 -10.45 8.48
C VAL A 337 5.72 -10.81 7.50
N VAL A 338 5.83 -10.09 6.41
CA VAL A 338 6.93 -10.24 5.45
C VAL A 338 8.06 -9.34 5.91
N THR A 339 9.23 -9.90 6.18
CA THR A 339 10.44 -9.12 6.45
C THR A 339 11.01 -8.58 5.13
N THR A 340 11.89 -7.57 5.19
CA THR A 340 12.59 -7.07 4.01
C THR A 340 13.35 -8.20 3.30
N GLU A 341 13.97 -9.10 4.07
CA GLU A 341 14.66 -10.27 3.51
C GLU A 341 13.69 -11.20 2.76
N GLN A 342 12.53 -11.53 3.35
CA GLN A 342 11.49 -12.35 2.71
C GLN A 342 10.87 -11.66 1.50
N TYR A 343 10.81 -10.34 1.51
CA TYR A 343 10.38 -9.56 0.35
C TYR A 343 11.40 -9.66 -0.78
N CYS A 344 12.67 -9.50 -0.48
CA CYS A 344 13.75 -9.61 -1.46
C CYS A 344 13.95 -11.04 -1.97
N GLN A 345 13.64 -12.04 -1.14
CA GLN A 345 13.74 -13.47 -1.47
C GLN A 345 12.39 -14.16 -1.26
N PRO A 346 11.40 -13.89 -2.12
CA PRO A 346 10.11 -14.56 -2.05
C PRO A 346 10.26 -16.02 -2.51
N ASP A 347 10.21 -16.93 -1.57
CA ASP A 347 10.24 -18.37 -1.83
C ASP A 347 9.02 -18.86 -2.65
#